data_5e9edf8d9d6ba85130e41be6795d2df1
#
_entry.id   5e9edf8d9d6ba85130e41be6795d2df1
#
_cell.length_a   1.000
_cell.length_b   1.000
_cell.length_c   1.000
_cell.angle_alpha   90.00
_cell.angle_beta   90.00
_cell.angle_gamma   90.00
#
_symmetry.space_group_name_H-M   'P 1'
#
loop_
_entity.id
_entity.type
_entity.pdbx_description
1 polymer ?
#
loop_
_entity_poly.entity_id
_entity_poly.type
_entity_poly.pdbx_seq_one_letter_code
_entity_poly.pdbx_strand_id
1 'polypeptide(L)'
;MGSRLDRLDALMARDHARVNLTIWSDPDFRALPPAPQHLYLTLWTAPELSYCGVHDWRPARMTGLSRGYTAEHIETIAACLEARHFLVIDRDTEECLVRSWARFDGLMKQPRMAI
;
A
#
# COMPACT_ATOMS: atom_id res chain seq x y z
N MET A 1 14.77 -14.98 -16.57
CA MET A 1 15.73 -15.02 -16.30
C MET A 1 16.16 -15.20 -15.01
N GLY A 2 16.04 -15.66 -14.28
CA GLY A 2 16.54 -16.11 -13.06
C GLY A 2 17.89 -15.64 -12.70
N SER A 3 18.10 -14.38 -12.80
CA SER A 3 19.37 -13.85 -12.38
C SER A 3 19.48 -14.04 -10.87
N ARG A 4 20.70 -13.87 -10.40
CA ARG A 4 20.94 -13.97 -8.98
C ARG A 4 20.14 -12.93 -8.20
N LEU A 5 20.04 -11.73 -8.74
CA LEU A 5 19.26 -10.68 -8.10
C LEU A 5 17.79 -11.03 -8.04
N ASP A 6 17.28 -11.61 -9.12
CA ASP A 6 15.88 -12.00 -9.14
C ASP A 6 15.59 -13.04 -8.06
N ARG A 7 16.52 -13.96 -7.84
CA ARG A 7 16.31 -14.96 -6.80
C ARG A 7 16.38 -14.36 -5.42
N LEU A 8 17.29 -13.42 -5.21
CA LEU A 8 17.37 -12.75 -3.92
C LEU A 8 16.10 -11.96 -3.64
N ASP A 9 15.57 -11.29 -4.65
CA ASP A 9 14.31 -10.56 -4.49
C ASP A 9 13.20 -11.52 -4.12
N ALA A 10 13.12 -12.68 -4.78
CA ALA A 10 12.09 -13.64 -4.48
C ALA A 10 12.22 -14.17 -3.05
N LEU A 11 13.44 -14.40 -2.59
CA LEU A 11 13.66 -14.89 -1.23
C LEU A 11 13.32 -13.84 -0.18
N MET A 12 13.52 -12.57 -0.52
CA MET A 12 13.24 -11.48 0.40
C MET A 12 11.85 -10.92 0.25
N ALA A 13 11.10 -11.37 -0.74
CA ALA A 13 9.73 -10.92 -0.93
C ALA A 13 8.87 -11.40 0.23
N ARG A 14 7.91 -10.59 0.59
CA ARG A 14 7.00 -10.96 1.65
C ARG A 14 6.05 -12.04 1.16
N ASP A 15 5.81 -13.03 1.98
CA ASP A 15 4.77 -14.03 1.71
C ASP A 15 3.54 -13.79 2.59
N HIS A 16 3.61 -12.79 3.46
CA HIS A 16 2.47 -12.38 4.25
C HIS A 16 2.65 -10.92 4.63
N ALA A 17 1.60 -10.27 5.05
CA ALA A 17 1.65 -8.90 5.51
C ALA A 17 0.92 -8.81 6.86
N ARG A 18 1.43 -7.96 7.74
CA ARG A 18 0.78 -7.71 9.01
C ARG A 18 -0.12 -6.50 8.88
N VAL A 19 -1.33 -6.64 9.36
CA VAL A 19 -2.25 -5.53 9.46
C VAL A 19 -2.53 -5.36 10.95
N ASN A 20 -2.19 -4.18 11.47
CA ASN A 20 -2.45 -3.91 12.87
C ASN A 20 -3.95 -3.80 13.08
N LEU A 21 -4.46 -4.54 14.05
CA LEU A 21 -5.91 -4.57 14.27
C LEU A 21 -6.47 -3.21 14.66
N THR A 22 -5.65 -2.30 15.16
CA THR A 22 -6.09 -0.96 15.50
C THR A 22 -6.57 -0.18 14.28
N ILE A 23 -6.29 -0.66 13.06
CA ILE A 23 -6.80 -0.02 11.87
C ILE A 23 -8.32 0.11 11.93
N TRP A 24 -9.00 -0.87 12.54
CA TRP A 24 -10.46 -0.86 12.63
C TRP A 24 -10.98 0.07 13.71
N SER A 25 -10.08 0.61 14.55
CA SER A 25 -10.44 1.61 15.54
C SER A 25 -10.05 3.02 15.08
N ASP A 26 -9.39 3.13 13.95
CA ASP A 26 -8.92 4.42 13.47
C ASP A 26 -10.07 5.17 12.79
N PRO A 27 -10.43 6.36 13.30
CA PRO A 27 -11.53 7.10 12.72
C PRO A 27 -11.30 7.46 11.26
N ASP A 28 -10.06 7.74 10.87
CA ASP A 28 -9.75 8.10 9.48
C ASP A 28 -9.98 6.94 8.55
N PHE A 29 -9.54 5.74 8.94
CA PHE A 29 -9.74 4.57 8.09
C PHE A 29 -11.22 4.21 8.02
N ARG A 30 -11.90 4.28 9.15
CA ARG A 30 -13.32 3.94 9.20
C ARG A 30 -14.18 4.93 8.42
N ALA A 31 -13.70 6.15 8.24
CA ALA A 31 -14.41 7.14 7.46
C ALA A 31 -14.28 6.93 5.95
N LEU A 32 -13.37 6.05 5.52
CA LEU A 32 -13.24 5.75 4.10
C LEU A 32 -14.40 4.88 3.64
N PRO A 33 -14.93 5.12 2.44
CA PRO A 33 -15.86 4.19 1.83
C PRO A 33 -15.20 2.82 1.59
N PRO A 34 -16.00 1.77 1.32
CA PRO A 34 -15.41 0.44 1.15
C PRO A 34 -14.38 0.32 0.04
N ALA A 35 -14.57 0.99 -1.10
CA ALA A 35 -13.62 0.85 -2.19
C ALA A 35 -12.24 1.40 -1.83
N PRO A 36 -12.10 2.59 -1.26
CA PRO A 36 -10.79 3.04 -0.79
C PRO A 36 -10.20 2.14 0.29
N GLN A 37 -11.02 1.63 1.20
CA GLN A 37 -10.53 0.68 2.20
C GLN A 37 -9.96 -0.55 1.52
N HIS A 38 -10.69 -1.07 0.54
CA HIS A 38 -10.25 -2.26 -0.18
C HIS A 38 -8.94 -2.00 -0.93
N LEU A 39 -8.84 -0.87 -1.62
CA LEU A 39 -7.63 -0.56 -2.37
C LEU A 39 -6.43 -0.42 -1.42
N TYR A 40 -6.62 0.25 -0.28
CA TYR A 40 -5.53 0.38 0.67
C TYR A 40 -5.04 -1.00 1.15
N LEU A 41 -5.97 -1.87 1.55
CA LEU A 41 -5.61 -3.19 2.03
C LEU A 41 -4.98 -4.03 0.91
N THR A 42 -5.47 -3.87 -0.31
CA THR A 42 -4.90 -4.58 -1.45
C THR A 42 -3.44 -4.17 -1.67
N LEU A 43 -3.15 -2.89 -1.63
CA LEU A 43 -1.78 -2.41 -1.77
C LEU A 43 -0.91 -2.84 -0.59
N TRP A 44 -1.45 -2.74 0.62
CA TRP A 44 -0.70 -3.12 1.81
C TRP A 44 -0.32 -4.58 1.82
N THR A 45 -1.19 -5.44 1.29
CA THR A 45 -0.94 -6.88 1.25
C THR A 45 -0.39 -7.35 -0.08
N ALA A 46 -0.07 -6.43 -0.99
CA ALA A 46 0.48 -6.82 -2.29
C ALA A 46 1.87 -7.43 -2.12
N PRO A 47 2.15 -8.55 -2.78
CA PRO A 47 3.47 -9.16 -2.68
C PRO A 47 4.59 -8.25 -3.15
N GLU A 48 4.28 -7.32 -4.06
CA GLU A 48 5.27 -6.42 -4.63
C GLU A 48 5.59 -5.22 -3.76
N LEU A 49 4.85 -5.02 -2.68
CA LEU A 49 5.12 -3.88 -1.80
C LEU A 49 6.46 -4.07 -1.11
N SER A 50 7.32 -3.07 -1.21
CA SER A 50 8.63 -3.15 -0.58
C SER A 50 8.51 -2.99 0.94
N TYR A 51 9.58 -3.32 1.65
CA TYR A 51 9.61 -3.10 3.09
C TYR A 51 9.51 -1.64 3.46
N CYS A 52 9.86 -0.74 2.53
CA CYS A 52 9.71 0.69 2.76
C CYS A 52 8.33 1.21 2.47
N GLY A 53 7.43 0.34 1.99
CA GLY A 53 6.07 0.74 1.68
C GLY A 53 5.90 1.30 0.27
N VAL A 54 6.85 1.06 -0.63
CA VAL A 54 6.78 1.56 -1.99
C VAL A 54 6.23 0.48 -2.91
N HIS A 55 5.33 0.88 -3.78
CA HIS A 55 4.69 0.01 -4.77
C HIS A 55 4.62 0.76 -6.09
N ASP A 56 4.64 0.04 -7.19
CA ASP A 56 4.38 0.64 -8.49
C ASP A 56 3.00 1.27 -8.51
N TRP A 57 2.89 2.41 -9.18
CA TRP A 57 1.59 2.99 -9.39
C TRP A 57 1.26 2.98 -10.88
N ARG A 58 0.62 1.92 -11.30
CA ARG A 58 0.24 1.71 -12.70
C ARG A 58 -1.18 1.18 -12.74
N PRO A 59 -2.16 2.07 -12.70
CA PRO A 59 -3.56 1.65 -12.60
C PRO A 59 -3.99 0.66 -13.67
N ALA A 60 -3.45 0.80 -14.89
CA ALA A 60 -3.81 -0.12 -15.96
C ALA A 60 -3.43 -1.57 -15.64
N ARG A 61 -2.41 -1.77 -14.82
CA ARG A 61 -1.99 -3.12 -14.40
C ARG A 61 -2.72 -3.61 -13.18
N MET A 62 -3.50 -2.73 -12.55
CA MET A 62 -4.18 -3.07 -11.30
C MET A 62 -5.63 -3.46 -11.52
N THR A 63 -6.09 -3.42 -12.77
CA THR A 63 -7.51 -3.70 -13.06
C THR A 63 -7.89 -5.13 -12.76
N GLY A 64 -6.91 -6.04 -12.71
CA GLY A 64 -7.18 -7.43 -12.38
C GLY A 64 -7.35 -7.71 -10.89
N LEU A 65 -7.11 -6.71 -10.03
CA LEU A 65 -7.16 -6.92 -8.58
C LEU A 65 -8.58 -7.14 -8.08
N SER A 66 -9.57 -6.64 -8.79
CA SER A 66 -10.95 -6.83 -8.40
C SER A 66 -11.84 -6.66 -9.61
N ARG A 67 -12.89 -7.46 -9.68
CA ARG A 67 -13.85 -7.32 -10.76
C ARG A 67 -14.47 -5.92 -10.68
N GLY A 68 -14.56 -5.26 -11.81
CA GLY A 68 -15.13 -3.92 -11.86
C GLY A 68 -14.13 -2.80 -11.70
N TYR A 69 -12.88 -3.10 -11.37
CA TYR A 69 -11.86 -2.07 -11.36
C TYR A 69 -11.46 -1.70 -12.78
N THR A 70 -11.53 -0.41 -13.08
CA THR A 70 -10.94 0.16 -14.29
C THR A 70 -9.82 1.08 -13.86
N ALA A 71 -8.92 1.42 -14.77
CA ALA A 71 -7.83 2.33 -14.43
C ALA A 71 -8.37 3.67 -13.93
N GLU A 72 -9.43 4.15 -14.56
CA GLU A 72 -10.05 5.43 -14.16
C GLU A 72 -10.65 5.31 -12.76
N HIS A 73 -11.34 4.22 -12.49
CA HIS A 73 -11.94 4.01 -11.18
C HIS A 73 -10.87 3.93 -10.09
N ILE A 74 -9.79 3.24 -10.38
CA ILE A 74 -8.67 3.12 -9.45
C ILE A 74 -8.10 4.50 -9.12
N GLU A 75 -7.95 5.37 -10.12
CA GLU A 75 -7.46 6.72 -9.88
C GLU A 75 -8.43 7.51 -9.02
N THR A 76 -9.71 7.33 -9.24
CA THR A 76 -10.72 8.02 -8.43
C THR A 76 -10.66 7.56 -6.97
N ILE A 77 -10.55 6.26 -6.77
CA ILE A 77 -10.44 5.70 -5.42
C ILE A 77 -9.15 6.19 -4.75
N ALA A 78 -8.06 6.21 -5.51
CA ALA A 78 -6.78 6.62 -4.99
C ALA A 78 -6.80 8.08 -4.55
N ALA A 79 -7.55 8.94 -5.25
CA ALA A 79 -7.63 10.33 -4.86
C ALA A 79 -8.20 10.48 -3.45
N CYS A 80 -9.14 9.62 -3.08
CA CYS A 80 -9.69 9.63 -1.73
C CYS A 80 -8.62 9.25 -0.70
N LEU A 81 -7.80 8.26 -1.04
CA LEU A 81 -6.71 7.84 -0.15
C LEU A 81 -5.62 8.90 -0.05
N GLU A 82 -5.31 9.57 -1.18
CA GLU A 82 -4.32 10.64 -1.15
C GLU A 82 -4.79 11.81 -0.29
N ALA A 83 -6.06 12.16 -0.41
CA ALA A 83 -6.60 13.29 0.34
C ALA A 83 -6.54 13.05 1.84
N ARG A 84 -6.55 11.80 2.26
CA ARG A 84 -6.50 11.46 3.68
C ARG A 84 -5.14 10.92 4.10
N HIS A 85 -4.14 11.07 3.24
CA HIS A 85 -2.76 10.73 3.55
C HIS A 85 -2.51 9.23 3.79
N PHE A 86 -3.31 8.37 3.17
CA PHE A 86 -3.04 6.94 3.18
C PHE A 86 -2.08 6.54 2.06
N LEU A 87 -2.02 7.35 1.01
CA LEU A 87 -1.11 7.14 -0.12
C LEU A 87 -0.44 8.44 -0.49
N VAL A 88 0.78 8.34 -0.96
CA VAL A 88 1.44 9.43 -1.66
C VAL A 88 1.83 8.87 -3.03
N ILE A 89 1.35 9.47 -4.10
CA ILE A 89 1.57 8.95 -5.44
C ILE A 89 2.44 9.93 -6.22
N ASP A 90 3.51 9.40 -6.81
CA ASP A 90 4.35 10.14 -7.73
C ASP A 90 4.09 9.58 -9.11
N ARG A 91 3.33 10.31 -9.90
CA ARG A 91 2.93 9.83 -11.23
C ARG A 91 4.04 9.94 -12.25
N ASP A 92 5.05 10.76 -11.97
CA ASP A 92 6.19 10.85 -12.88
C ASP A 92 7.05 9.59 -12.81
N THR A 93 7.29 9.08 -11.61
CA THR A 93 8.07 7.86 -11.44
C THR A 93 7.19 6.62 -11.44
N GLU A 94 5.89 6.79 -11.43
CA GLU A 94 4.93 5.69 -11.36
C GLU A 94 5.14 4.86 -10.11
N GLU A 95 5.25 5.54 -8.98
CA GLU A 95 5.40 4.87 -7.70
C GLU A 95 4.45 5.47 -6.68
N CYS A 96 4.09 4.67 -5.69
CA CYS A 96 3.33 5.20 -4.56
C CYS A 96 3.95 4.71 -3.26
N LEU A 97 3.76 5.52 -2.24
CA LEU A 97 4.16 5.16 -0.89
C LEU A 97 2.87 4.86 -0.12
N VAL A 98 2.79 3.66 0.42
CA VAL A 98 1.63 3.21 1.16
C VAL A 98 1.92 3.43 2.64
N ARG A 99 1.02 4.14 3.32
CA ARG A 99 1.17 4.37 4.74
C ARG A 99 1.18 3.06 5.49
N SER A 100 2.23 2.84 6.28
CA SER A 100 2.41 1.58 6.99
C SER A 100 1.78 1.71 8.37
N TRP A 101 0.70 0.98 8.59
CA TRP A 101 0.01 1.06 9.85
C TRP A 101 0.86 0.56 11.01
N ALA A 102 1.37 -0.65 10.88
CA ALA A 102 2.14 -1.25 11.95
C ALA A 102 3.44 -0.49 12.20
N ARG A 103 4.13 -0.12 11.10
CA ARG A 103 5.39 0.58 11.24
C ARG A 103 5.20 1.99 11.78
N PHE A 104 4.14 2.65 11.34
CA PHE A 104 3.84 3.98 11.81
C PHE A 104 3.61 3.97 13.33
N ASP A 105 2.79 3.03 13.80
CA ASP A 105 2.55 2.86 15.23
C ASP A 105 3.85 2.58 15.98
N GLY A 106 4.67 1.70 15.44
CA GLY A 106 5.92 1.35 16.07
C GLY A 106 6.86 2.53 16.21
N LEU A 107 6.96 3.32 15.17
CA LEU A 107 7.81 4.50 15.21
C LEU A 107 7.33 5.53 16.22
N MET A 108 6.02 5.70 16.29
CA MET A 108 5.46 6.65 17.24
C MET A 108 5.63 6.21 18.68
N LYS A 109 5.57 4.92 18.93
CA LYS A 109 5.70 4.38 20.28
C LYS A 109 7.13 4.20 20.70
N GLN A 110 8.05 4.16 19.76
CA GLN A 110 9.46 3.91 20.03
C GLN A 110 10.27 5.04 19.42
N PRO A 111 10.35 6.16 20.10
CA PRO A 111 11.01 7.34 19.53
C PRO A 111 12.40 7.09 18.99
N ARG A 112 13.16 6.19 19.62
CA ARG A 112 14.49 5.86 19.12
C ARG A 112 14.47 5.24 17.73
N MET A 113 13.35 4.66 17.35
CA MET A 113 13.20 4.07 16.04
C MET A 113 12.83 5.10 14.99
N ALA A 114 12.39 6.25 15.42
CA ALA A 114 11.99 7.30 14.51
C ALA A 114 13.18 8.12 14.01
N ILE A 115 14.33 7.90 14.57
CA ILE A 115 15.53 8.65 14.21
C ILE A 115 16.07 8.23 12.87
#